data_14d9f2991db93c83a9a0316527dea6b4
#
_entry.id   14d9f2991db93c83a9a0316527dea6b4
#
_cell.length_a   1.000
_cell.length_b   1.000
_cell.length_c   1.000
_cell.angle_alpha   90.00
_cell.angle_beta   90.00
_cell.angle_gamma   90.00
#
_symmetry.space_group_name_H-M   'P 1'
#
loop_
_entity.id
_entity.type
_entity.pdbx_description
1 polymer ?
#
loop_
_entity_poly.entity_id
_entity_poly.type
_entity_poly.pdbx_seq_one_letter_code
_entity_poly.pdbx_strand_id
1 'polypeptide(L)'
;MINDNIITTRAIEQIKLDLGLDTLTLLEDPKTVEIMLNPDGSLWVEQLGTKMRCFGTMNRACAISLMQTIASYHGTIINTENPILECEFPLDNSRFAGQFPPVVANPTFTIRKKAI
;
A
#
# COMPACT_ATOMS: atom_id res chain seq x y z
N MET A 1 -3.49 3.91 -30.05
CA MET A 1 -3.75 4.63 -28.79
C MET A 1 -3.95 3.63 -27.66
N ILE A 2 -3.18 3.76 -26.60
CA ILE A 2 -3.32 2.86 -25.46
C ILE A 2 -4.59 3.22 -24.70
N ASN A 3 -5.41 2.21 -24.44
CA ASN A 3 -6.65 2.39 -23.70
C ASN A 3 -6.32 2.59 -22.20
N ASP A 4 -6.75 3.70 -21.62
CA ASP A 4 -6.55 4.03 -20.20
C ASP A 4 -7.08 2.92 -19.29
N ASN A 5 -8.18 2.24 -19.68
CA ASN A 5 -8.74 1.13 -18.91
C ASN A 5 -7.78 -0.05 -18.82
N ILE A 6 -7.00 -0.33 -19.87
CA ILE A 6 -6.01 -1.41 -19.87
C ILE A 6 -4.88 -1.07 -18.90
N ILE A 7 -4.38 0.18 -18.92
CA ILE A 7 -3.33 0.64 -18.03
C ILE A 7 -3.79 0.56 -16.58
N THR A 8 -5.00 1.05 -16.30
CA THR A 8 -5.61 1.02 -14.97
C THR A 8 -5.77 -0.41 -14.48
N THR A 9 -6.27 -1.31 -15.32
CA THR A 9 -6.46 -2.72 -14.98
C THR A 9 -5.14 -3.38 -14.63
N ARG A 10 -4.07 -3.14 -15.40
CA ARG A 10 -2.74 -3.69 -15.13
C ARG A 10 -2.16 -3.16 -13.82
N ALA A 11 -2.36 -1.88 -13.52
CA ALA A 11 -1.91 -1.31 -12.26
C ALA A 11 -2.62 -1.96 -11.08
N ILE A 12 -3.92 -2.13 -11.15
CA ILE A 12 -4.72 -2.79 -10.11
C ILE A 12 -4.26 -4.23 -9.90
N GLU A 13 -4.03 -4.97 -10.97
CA GLU A 13 -3.54 -6.35 -10.88
C GLU A 13 -2.15 -6.43 -10.25
N GLN A 14 -1.25 -5.51 -10.61
CA GLN A 14 0.10 -5.48 -10.03
C GLN A 14 0.04 -5.15 -8.55
N ILE A 15 -0.81 -4.21 -8.15
CA ILE A 15 -1.02 -3.87 -6.73
C ILE A 15 -1.48 -5.11 -5.96
N LYS A 16 -2.44 -5.84 -6.49
CA LYS A 16 -2.94 -7.06 -5.85
C LYS A 16 -1.85 -8.12 -5.69
N LEU A 17 -1.03 -8.30 -6.72
CA LEU A 17 0.08 -9.25 -6.66
C LEU A 17 1.09 -8.86 -5.59
N ASP A 18 1.46 -7.60 -5.53
CA ASP A 18 2.45 -7.11 -4.56
C ASP A 18 1.94 -7.19 -3.13
N LEU A 19 0.65 -6.91 -2.90
CA LEU A 19 0.05 -6.99 -1.57
C LEU A 19 -0.04 -8.43 -1.06
N GLY A 20 -0.43 -9.36 -1.92
CA GLY A 20 -0.67 -10.73 -1.53
C GLY A 20 -2.04 -10.99 -0.94
N LEU A 21 -2.41 -12.26 -0.86
CA LEU A 21 -3.78 -12.69 -0.49
C LEU A 21 -4.15 -12.28 0.94
N ASP A 22 -3.25 -12.43 1.89
CA ASP A 22 -3.55 -12.13 3.30
C ASP A 22 -3.90 -10.65 3.49
N THR A 23 -3.11 -9.76 2.87
CA THR A 23 -3.38 -8.33 2.93
C THR A 23 -4.71 -7.98 2.24
N LEU A 24 -4.96 -8.58 1.07
CA LEU A 24 -6.21 -8.35 0.35
C LEU A 24 -7.43 -8.78 1.17
N THR A 25 -7.34 -9.92 1.82
CA THR A 25 -8.42 -10.42 2.69
C THR A 25 -8.69 -9.46 3.84
N LEU A 26 -7.63 -8.95 4.47
CA LEU A 26 -7.76 -7.97 5.56
C LEU A 26 -8.33 -6.64 5.07
N LEU A 27 -7.97 -6.20 3.87
CA LEU A 27 -8.53 -4.96 3.30
C LEU A 27 -10.03 -5.06 3.08
N GLU A 28 -10.54 -6.23 2.74
CA GLU A 28 -11.97 -6.46 2.52
C GLU A 28 -12.75 -6.63 3.84
N ASP A 29 -12.07 -6.92 4.93
CA ASP A 29 -12.71 -7.12 6.22
C ASP A 29 -13.23 -5.76 6.76
N PRO A 30 -14.55 -5.63 7.02
CA PRO A 30 -15.11 -4.36 7.49
C PRO A 30 -14.60 -3.93 8.86
N LYS A 31 -13.98 -4.83 9.62
CA LYS A 31 -13.38 -4.49 10.92
C LYS A 31 -12.00 -3.88 10.79
N THR A 32 -11.36 -3.96 9.62
CA THR A 32 -10.02 -3.42 9.44
C THR A 32 -10.05 -1.89 9.45
N VAL A 33 -9.20 -1.31 10.28
CA VAL A 33 -9.03 0.14 10.42
C VAL A 33 -7.80 0.60 9.65
N GLU A 34 -6.68 -0.10 9.80
CA GLU A 34 -5.42 0.31 9.22
C GLU A 34 -4.50 -0.88 8.99
N ILE A 35 -3.76 -0.85 7.89
CA ILE A 35 -2.69 -1.79 7.58
C ILE A 35 -1.40 -1.01 7.41
N MET A 36 -0.29 -1.53 7.97
CA MET A 36 1.00 -0.85 7.98
C MET A 36 2.11 -1.80 7.59
N LEU A 37 3.07 -1.26 6.82
CA LEU A 37 4.38 -1.88 6.63
C LEU A 37 5.40 -1.09 7.44
N ASN A 38 6.10 -1.77 8.34
CA ASN A 38 7.16 -1.20 9.15
C ASN A 38 8.53 -1.31 8.47
N PRO A 39 9.54 -0.54 8.91
CA PRO A 39 10.86 -0.56 8.28
C PRO A 39 11.55 -1.92 8.30
N ASP A 40 11.19 -2.79 9.24
CA ASP A 40 11.75 -4.14 9.34
C ASP A 40 11.10 -5.15 8.38
N GLY A 41 10.15 -4.69 7.55
CA GLY A 41 9.43 -5.55 6.62
C GLY A 41 8.21 -6.24 7.20
N SER A 42 7.88 -6.01 8.48
CA SER A 42 6.70 -6.60 9.08
C SER A 42 5.42 -5.87 8.70
N LEU A 43 4.38 -6.64 8.42
CA LEU A 43 3.04 -6.14 8.12
C LEU A 43 2.15 -6.26 9.35
N TRP A 44 1.50 -5.17 9.69
CA TRP A 44 0.64 -5.05 10.88
C TRP A 44 -0.76 -4.63 10.49
N VAL A 45 -1.73 -5.07 11.27
CA VAL A 45 -3.13 -4.71 11.07
C VAL A 45 -3.76 -4.27 12.38
N GLU A 46 -4.51 -3.19 12.29
CA GLU A 46 -5.40 -2.73 13.36
C GLU A 46 -6.83 -3.03 12.95
N GLN A 47 -7.57 -3.72 13.81
CA GLN A 47 -8.99 -4.03 13.60
C GLN A 47 -9.81 -3.65 14.82
N LEU A 48 -11.08 -3.31 14.60
CA LEU A 48 -12.00 -2.99 15.68
C LEU A 48 -12.13 -4.16 16.64
N GLY A 49 -12.03 -3.86 17.93
CA GLY A 49 -12.22 -4.84 18.99
C GLY A 49 -11.04 -5.76 19.28
N THR A 50 -9.91 -5.56 18.61
CA THR A 50 -8.71 -6.37 18.84
C THR A 50 -7.48 -5.49 18.94
N LYS A 51 -6.39 -6.06 19.51
CA LYS A 51 -5.11 -5.38 19.53
C LYS A 51 -4.47 -5.43 18.15
N MET A 52 -3.68 -4.40 17.83
CA MET A 52 -2.84 -4.40 16.65
C MET A 52 -1.93 -5.65 16.66
N ARG A 53 -1.81 -6.32 15.49
CA ARG A 53 -1.01 -7.54 15.39
C ARG A 53 -0.23 -7.58 14.09
N CYS A 54 0.90 -8.27 14.15
CA CYS A 54 1.68 -8.62 12.97
C CYS A 54 1.03 -9.82 12.28
N PHE A 55 0.80 -9.72 10.97
CA PHE A 55 0.17 -10.81 10.22
C PHE A 55 1.04 -11.37 9.10
N GLY A 56 2.19 -10.77 8.85
CA GLY A 56 3.06 -11.22 7.77
C GLY A 56 4.25 -10.31 7.55
N THR A 57 4.88 -10.48 6.40
CA THR A 57 6.02 -9.69 5.97
C THR A 57 5.88 -9.32 4.51
N MET A 58 6.56 -8.25 4.10
CA MET A 58 6.69 -7.87 2.70
C MET A 58 8.15 -7.56 2.43
N ASN A 59 8.73 -8.16 1.38
CA ASN A 59 10.10 -7.86 1.04
C ASN A 59 10.23 -6.46 0.42
N ARG A 60 11.45 -5.94 0.48
CA ARG A 60 11.75 -4.58 0.01
C ARG A 60 11.37 -4.39 -1.46
N ALA A 61 11.65 -5.36 -2.32
CA ALA A 61 11.36 -5.25 -3.75
C ALA A 61 9.85 -5.14 -4.00
N CYS A 62 9.04 -5.93 -3.31
CA CYS A 62 7.57 -5.84 -3.39
C CYS A 62 7.06 -4.49 -2.89
N ALA A 63 7.60 -3.98 -1.79
CA ALA A 63 7.21 -2.69 -1.24
C ALA A 63 7.52 -1.55 -2.23
N ILE A 64 8.69 -1.57 -2.84
CA ILE A 64 9.08 -0.58 -3.84
C ILE A 64 8.15 -0.66 -5.06
N SER A 65 7.92 -1.87 -5.58
CA SER A 65 7.04 -2.09 -6.72
C SER A 65 5.64 -1.57 -6.44
N LEU A 66 5.08 -1.93 -5.29
CA LEU A 66 3.74 -1.49 -4.87
C LEU A 66 3.62 0.04 -4.88
N MET A 67 4.55 0.71 -4.22
CA MET A 67 4.48 2.16 -4.08
C MET A 67 4.73 2.89 -5.39
N GLN A 68 5.64 2.37 -6.24
CA GLN A 68 5.87 2.95 -7.57
C GLN A 68 4.64 2.77 -8.46
N THR A 69 3.97 1.63 -8.38
CA THR A 69 2.74 1.38 -9.14
C THR A 69 1.62 2.33 -8.69
N ILE A 70 1.45 2.53 -7.39
CA ILE A 70 0.45 3.46 -6.84
C ILE A 70 0.75 4.89 -7.30
N ALA A 71 2.02 5.32 -7.20
CA ALA A 71 2.42 6.65 -7.65
C ALA A 71 2.11 6.84 -9.14
N SER A 72 2.49 5.88 -9.96
CA SER A 72 2.25 5.92 -11.40
C SER A 72 0.76 5.97 -11.74
N TYR A 73 -0.05 5.20 -11.01
CA TYR A 73 -1.52 5.24 -11.14
C TYR A 73 -2.07 6.65 -10.99
N HIS A 74 -1.49 7.44 -10.08
CA HIS A 74 -1.89 8.82 -9.83
C HIS A 74 -1.11 9.85 -10.66
N GLY A 75 -0.28 9.40 -11.60
CA GLY A 75 0.49 10.29 -12.47
C GLY A 75 1.63 11.01 -11.77
N THR A 76 2.16 10.41 -10.69
CA THR A 76 3.28 10.97 -9.94
C THR A 76 4.39 9.93 -9.77
N ILE A 77 5.43 10.26 -9.02
CA ILE A 77 6.56 9.38 -8.77
C ILE A 77 6.89 9.35 -7.28
N ILE A 78 7.48 8.24 -6.85
CA ILE A 78 8.11 8.12 -5.53
C ILE A 78 9.51 7.53 -5.74
N ASN A 79 10.51 8.17 -5.15
CA ASN A 79 11.92 7.75 -5.22
C ASN A 79 12.72 8.46 -4.12
N THR A 80 14.04 8.33 -4.13
CA THR A 80 14.90 8.95 -3.11
C THR A 80 14.88 10.47 -3.14
N GLU A 81 14.56 11.08 -4.28
CA GLU A 81 14.44 12.54 -4.41
C GLU A 81 13.01 13.03 -4.07
N ASN A 82 12.01 12.16 -4.24
CA ASN A 82 10.61 12.42 -3.93
C ASN A 82 10.12 11.29 -3.02
N PRO A 83 10.53 11.29 -1.74
CA PRO A 83 10.42 10.10 -0.90
C PRO A 83 9.09 9.93 -0.18
N ILE A 84 8.15 10.84 -0.37
CA ILE A 84 6.85 10.81 0.31
C ILE A 84 5.73 10.71 -0.72
N LEU A 85 4.79 9.78 -0.50
CA LEU A 85 3.62 9.60 -1.35
C LEU A 85 2.37 9.59 -0.47
N GLU A 86 1.48 10.55 -0.69
CA GLU A 86 0.18 10.60 -0.02
C GLU A 86 -0.91 10.69 -1.08
N CYS A 87 -1.84 9.75 -1.07
CA CYS A 87 -2.85 9.67 -2.11
C CYS A 87 -3.99 8.73 -1.69
N GLU A 88 -4.98 8.57 -2.56
CA GLU A 88 -6.00 7.54 -2.38
C GLU A 88 -5.46 6.18 -2.83
N PHE A 89 -5.76 5.15 -2.05
CA PHE A 89 -5.40 3.78 -2.41
C PHE A 89 -6.29 3.30 -3.55
N PRO A 90 -5.71 2.84 -4.67
CA PRO A 90 -6.49 2.57 -5.88
C PRO A 90 -7.57 1.49 -5.75
N LEU A 91 -7.43 0.53 -4.83
CA LEU A 91 -8.38 -0.59 -4.72
C LEU A 91 -9.69 -0.19 -4.06
N ASP A 92 -9.66 0.70 -3.07
CA ASP A 92 -10.84 0.98 -2.25
C ASP A 92 -10.96 2.44 -1.82
N ASN A 93 -10.12 3.32 -2.37
CA ASN A 93 -10.07 4.74 -2.03
C ASN A 93 -9.71 5.03 -0.56
N SER A 94 -9.13 4.07 0.13
CA SER A 94 -8.54 4.31 1.46
C SER A 94 -7.42 5.33 1.36
N ARG A 95 -7.04 5.92 2.48
CA ARG A 95 -5.89 6.84 2.50
C ARG A 95 -4.59 6.03 2.47
N PHE A 96 -3.73 6.36 1.54
CA PHE A 96 -2.40 5.75 1.42
C PHE A 96 -1.33 6.78 1.73
N ALA A 97 -0.37 6.41 2.60
CA ALA A 97 0.80 7.21 2.90
C ALA A 97 2.04 6.32 2.84
N GLY A 98 2.94 6.60 1.92
CA GLY A 98 4.16 5.84 1.72
C GLY A 98 5.40 6.70 1.89
N GLN A 99 6.50 6.09 2.33
CA GLN A 99 7.77 6.76 2.53
C GLN A 99 8.93 5.91 2.03
N PHE A 100 9.89 6.58 1.39
CA PHE A 100 11.14 5.98 0.89
C PHE A 100 12.34 6.54 1.63
N PRO A 101 13.49 5.85 1.59
CA PRO A 101 14.75 6.46 2.01
C PRO A 101 14.99 7.78 1.26
N PRO A 102 15.59 8.81 1.86
CA PRO A 102 16.24 8.81 3.17
C PRO A 102 15.35 9.16 4.36
N VAL A 103 14.05 9.43 4.15
CA VAL A 103 13.12 9.78 5.23
C VAL A 103 13.01 8.63 6.23
N VAL A 104 13.03 7.41 5.72
CA VAL A 104 13.02 6.16 6.50
C VAL A 104 14.17 5.27 6.03
N ALA A 105 14.60 4.33 6.86
CA ALA A 105 15.70 3.41 6.50
C ALA A 105 15.31 2.44 5.37
N ASN A 106 14.09 1.96 5.40
CA ASN A 106 13.49 1.08 4.38
C ASN A 106 12.09 1.58 4.04
N PRO A 107 11.54 1.21 2.87
CA PRO A 107 10.19 1.66 2.49
C PRO A 107 9.14 1.28 3.55
N THR A 108 8.26 2.23 3.86
CA THR A 108 7.13 2.03 4.76
C THR A 108 5.86 2.55 4.12
N PHE A 109 4.71 2.03 4.55
CA PHE A 109 3.43 2.60 4.16
C PHE A 109 2.36 2.32 5.19
N THR A 110 1.30 3.12 5.13
CA THR A 110 0.04 2.87 5.83
C THR A 110 -1.12 2.95 4.84
N ILE A 111 -2.09 2.05 5.03
CA ILE A 111 -3.37 2.08 4.32
C ILE A 111 -4.43 2.25 5.39
N ARG A 112 -5.02 3.44 5.44
CA ARG A 112 -6.04 3.76 6.44
C ARG A 112 -7.41 3.72 5.83
N LYS A 113 -8.25 2.81 6.32
CA LYS A 113 -9.61 2.65 5.82
C LYS A 113 -10.46 3.86 6.21
N LYS A 114 -11.41 4.21 5.33
CA LYS A 114 -12.37 5.26 5.66
C LYS A 114 -13.28 4.81 6.77
N ALA A 115 -13.58 5.70 7.71
CA ALA A 115 -14.58 5.46 8.73
C ALA A 115 -15.97 5.31 8.07
N ILE A 116 -16.75 4.39 8.56
CA ILE A 116 -18.12 4.16 8.11
C ILE A 116 -19.06 5.04 8.92
#